data_b8aa3e776514d3059c7c291bcd6a74df
#
_entry.id   b8aa3e776514d3059c7c291bcd6a74df
#
_cell.length_a   1.000
_cell.length_b   1.000
_cell.length_c   1.000
_cell.angle_alpha   90.00
_cell.angle_beta   90.00
_cell.angle_gamma   90.00
#
_symmetry.space_group_name_H-M   'P 1'
#
loop_
_entity.id
_entity.type
_entity.pdbx_description
1 polymer ?
#
loop_
_entity_poly.entity_id
_entity_poly.type
_entity_poly.pdbx_seq_one_letter_code
_entity_poly.pdbx_strand_id
1 'polypeptide(L)'
;ESKSYYRGTDPYLDRVCFVPAEGVFGAVDLEFTGWSTDGGKFEGTVRITVEEPKGPSVITYATDGRPLSFYARDFQEACEDRGMGGLAYVRFDTPSSSVGRLYFQYQGVGESNTEVRMTTSYYPAKSPGISEITFVPKVGYQGTASISYTGWDTKGNEYRGRIQISVRPATASRYFWDMSSFEWAVPAVDLLYENGVVHGTGNGTYSPGQQITRGDYVLMLCQAFQLSGQGKAGFWDVPRDSYYAQAVMTAQALGITGGYPDGGFHPGSPVTRQDAAVFLMKAMQADGWSLGSGNEQMLSRFRDESSISDYARSAMAVMVEYGVLSGTADQTISPQKAITRAEMAVMLANALTL
;
A
#
# COMPACT_ATOMS: atom_id res chain seq x y z
N GLU A 1 56.58 -18.00 7.94
CA GLU A 1 57.75 -17.51 7.23
C GLU A 1 57.67 -16.00 7.10
N SER A 2 58.72 -15.30 7.57
CA SER A 2 58.83 -13.83 7.47
C SER A 2 59.33 -13.48 6.05
N LYS A 3 58.53 -12.69 5.30
CA LYS A 3 58.89 -12.21 3.96
C LYS A 3 59.29 -10.72 4.05
N SER A 4 60.36 -10.35 3.39
CA SER A 4 60.83 -8.96 3.32
C SER A 4 60.17 -8.23 2.15
N TYR A 5 59.71 -7.00 2.37
CA TYR A 5 59.15 -6.10 1.35
C TYR A 5 59.97 -4.81 1.31
N TYR A 6 60.14 -4.25 0.11
CA TYR A 6 61.04 -3.15 -0.12
C TYR A 6 60.32 -1.91 -0.66
N ARG A 7 60.90 -0.72 -0.35
CA ARG A 7 60.34 0.56 -0.80
C ARG A 7 60.52 0.80 -2.30
N GLY A 8 61.56 0.26 -2.92
CA GLY A 8 61.98 0.58 -4.28
C GLY A 8 62.19 -0.60 -5.20
N THR A 9 62.02 -1.85 -4.76
CA THR A 9 62.21 -3.08 -5.54
C THR A 9 61.16 -4.12 -5.21
N ASP A 10 60.89 -5.06 -6.11
CA ASP A 10 59.98 -6.19 -5.87
C ASP A 10 60.58 -7.16 -4.82
N PRO A 11 59.79 -7.66 -3.86
CA PRO A 11 58.37 -7.35 -3.61
C PRO A 11 58.17 -6.00 -2.94
N TYR A 12 57.33 -5.16 -3.56
CA TYR A 12 57.10 -3.79 -3.11
C TYR A 12 56.24 -3.71 -1.82
N LEU A 13 56.58 -2.86 -0.89
CA LEU A 13 55.84 -2.61 0.36
C LEU A 13 54.44 -2.02 0.06
N ASP A 14 54.32 -1.15 -0.91
CA ASP A 14 53.05 -0.51 -1.32
C ASP A 14 52.05 -1.45 -1.99
N ARG A 15 52.44 -2.69 -2.28
CA ARG A 15 51.57 -3.75 -2.79
C ARG A 15 51.10 -4.72 -1.69
N VAL A 16 51.44 -4.50 -0.47
CA VAL A 16 50.97 -5.30 0.67
C VAL A 16 49.56 -4.87 1.02
N CYS A 17 48.59 -5.76 0.91
CA CYS A 17 47.20 -5.54 1.27
C CYS A 17 46.83 -6.39 2.50
N PHE A 18 46.13 -5.79 3.45
CA PHE A 18 45.46 -6.53 4.50
C PHE A 18 44.07 -6.94 4.02
N VAL A 19 43.77 -8.23 4.06
CA VAL A 19 42.43 -8.76 3.73
C VAL A 19 41.86 -9.37 5.01
N PRO A 20 40.84 -8.74 5.63
CA PRO A 20 40.25 -9.30 6.82
C PRO A 20 39.51 -10.61 6.49
N ALA A 21 39.49 -11.54 7.42
CA ALA A 21 38.64 -12.73 7.30
C ALA A 21 37.16 -12.34 7.40
N GLU A 22 36.29 -13.09 6.73
CA GLU A 22 34.86 -12.83 6.70
C GLU A 22 34.26 -12.88 8.13
N GLY A 23 33.53 -11.83 8.52
CA GLY A 23 32.89 -11.73 9.84
C GLY A 23 33.84 -11.34 10.99
N VAL A 24 35.10 -10.97 10.72
CA VAL A 24 36.06 -10.51 11.75
C VAL A 24 36.10 -8.99 11.74
N PHE A 25 35.71 -8.37 12.85
CA PHE A 25 35.73 -6.92 13.09
C PHE A 25 36.57 -6.57 14.30
N GLY A 26 36.94 -5.30 14.42
CA GLY A 26 37.75 -4.77 15.52
C GLY A 26 39.16 -4.36 15.13
N ALA A 27 39.98 -4.05 16.09
CA ALA A 27 41.36 -3.62 15.88
C ALA A 27 42.30 -4.83 15.77
N VAL A 28 43.15 -4.82 14.76
CA VAL A 28 44.24 -5.79 14.56
C VAL A 28 45.55 -5.03 14.55
N ASP A 29 46.47 -5.41 15.43
CA ASP A 29 47.81 -4.87 15.46
C ASP A 29 48.77 -5.82 14.73
N LEU A 30 49.42 -5.32 13.68
CA LEU A 30 50.43 -6.02 12.90
C LEU A 30 51.81 -5.48 13.29
N GLU A 31 52.59 -6.32 13.94
CA GLU A 31 53.96 -5.99 14.25
C GLU A 31 54.85 -6.19 13.01
N PHE A 32 55.76 -5.28 12.79
CA PHE A 32 56.78 -5.38 11.72
C PHE A 32 58.16 -4.99 12.19
N THR A 33 59.13 -5.54 11.56
CA THR A 33 60.51 -5.15 11.70
C THR A 33 60.99 -4.51 10.40
N GLY A 34 61.61 -3.34 10.49
CA GLY A 34 62.19 -2.63 9.36
C GLY A 34 63.69 -2.44 9.53
N TRP A 35 64.34 -2.23 8.42
CA TRP A 35 65.79 -1.88 8.36
C TRP A 35 65.95 -0.64 7.49
N SER A 36 66.75 0.30 8.01
CA SER A 36 67.15 1.48 7.26
C SER A 36 68.26 1.15 6.26
N THR A 37 68.53 2.05 5.32
CA THR A 37 69.54 1.87 4.28
C THR A 37 70.95 1.81 4.80
N ASP A 38 71.19 2.30 6.03
CA ASP A 38 72.46 2.24 6.78
C ASP A 38 72.58 1.02 7.72
N GLY A 39 71.58 0.10 7.66
CA GLY A 39 71.58 -1.16 8.41
C GLY A 39 70.92 -1.08 9.81
N GLY A 40 70.40 0.07 10.21
CA GLY A 40 69.71 0.22 11.49
C GLY A 40 68.39 -0.56 11.50
N LYS A 41 68.17 -1.38 12.57
CA LYS A 41 66.91 -2.13 12.78
C LYS A 41 65.95 -1.29 13.60
N PHE A 42 64.67 -1.30 13.22
CA PHE A 42 63.57 -0.73 13.99
C PHE A 42 62.34 -1.65 13.96
N GLU A 43 61.52 -1.54 14.99
CA GLU A 43 60.28 -2.29 15.11
C GLU A 43 59.12 -1.30 15.19
N GLY A 44 57.95 -1.70 14.66
CA GLY A 44 56.77 -0.87 14.67
C GLY A 44 55.50 -1.72 14.60
N THR A 45 54.38 -1.06 14.83
CA THR A 45 53.07 -1.68 14.80
C THR A 45 52.17 -0.88 13.86
N VAL A 46 51.50 -1.57 12.96
CA VAL A 46 50.41 -1.00 12.17
C VAL A 46 49.09 -1.45 12.76
N ARG A 47 48.33 -0.50 13.28
CA ARG A 47 46.97 -0.78 13.75
C ARG A 47 45.96 -0.60 12.61
N ILE A 48 45.22 -1.67 12.30
CA ILE A 48 44.17 -1.67 11.32
C ILE A 48 42.86 -1.89 12.07
N THR A 49 41.90 -0.97 11.92
CA THR A 49 40.53 -1.13 12.47
C THR A 49 39.64 -1.60 11.36
N VAL A 50 39.09 -2.81 11.51
CA VAL A 50 38.04 -3.34 10.65
C VAL A 50 36.71 -2.97 11.27
N GLU A 51 36.00 -2.01 10.66
CA GLU A 51 34.72 -1.57 11.16
C GLU A 51 33.63 -2.61 10.84
N GLU A 52 32.78 -2.87 11.84
CA GLU A 52 31.59 -3.69 11.63
C GLU A 52 30.68 -2.97 10.62
N PRO A 53 30.14 -3.69 9.59
CA PRO A 53 29.22 -3.08 8.66
C PRO A 53 28.01 -2.54 9.44
N LYS A 54 27.76 -1.24 9.34
CA LYS A 54 26.56 -0.65 9.91
C LYS A 54 25.34 -1.40 9.36
N GLY A 55 24.45 -1.87 10.23
CA GLY A 55 23.20 -2.49 9.86
C GLY A 55 22.40 -1.60 8.87
N PRO A 56 21.33 -2.08 8.26
CA PRO A 56 20.56 -1.27 7.30
C PRO A 56 20.09 0.04 7.97
N SER A 57 20.24 1.17 7.27
CA SER A 57 19.68 2.45 7.72
C SER A 57 18.16 2.32 7.85
N VAL A 58 17.60 2.78 8.95
CA VAL A 58 16.17 2.72 9.20
C VAL A 58 15.59 4.12 9.24
N ILE A 59 14.71 4.43 8.26
CA ILE A 59 13.92 5.65 8.24
C ILE A 59 12.55 5.31 8.84
N THR A 60 12.06 6.14 9.76
CA THR A 60 10.81 5.89 10.47
C THR A 60 9.77 6.94 10.15
N TYR A 61 8.55 6.49 9.86
CA TYR A 61 7.38 7.35 9.68
C TYR A 61 6.21 6.83 10.52
N ALA A 62 5.19 7.65 10.64
CA ALA A 62 3.90 7.27 11.23
C ALA A 62 2.75 7.88 10.43
N THR A 63 1.65 7.14 10.30
CA THR A 63 0.42 7.61 9.70
C THR A 63 -0.79 7.07 10.46
N ASP A 64 -1.88 7.79 10.41
CA ASP A 64 -3.19 7.42 10.94
C ASP A 64 -4.07 6.64 9.94
N GLY A 65 -3.44 5.92 9.02
CA GLY A 65 -4.10 5.16 7.96
C GLY A 65 -4.27 5.92 6.65
N ARG A 66 -3.79 7.17 6.58
CA ARG A 66 -3.82 8.01 5.36
C ARG A 66 -2.58 7.85 4.51
N PRO A 67 -2.66 8.25 3.22
CA PRO A 67 -1.50 8.35 2.35
C PRO A 67 -0.39 9.20 2.98
N LEU A 68 0.86 8.74 2.86
CA LEU A 68 2.04 9.33 3.43
C LEU A 68 3.12 9.50 2.37
N SER A 69 3.52 10.74 2.07
CA SER A 69 4.63 11.02 1.16
C SER A 69 5.96 10.99 1.90
N PHE A 70 7.00 10.53 1.21
CA PHE A 70 8.36 10.48 1.77
C PHE A 70 9.07 11.83 1.60
N TYR A 71 10.09 12.06 2.42
CA TYR A 71 10.93 13.25 2.34
C TYR A 71 12.33 12.89 1.86
N ALA A 72 12.79 13.52 0.78
CA ALA A 72 14.11 13.25 0.19
C ALA A 72 15.27 13.45 1.18
N ARG A 73 15.14 14.42 2.10
CA ARG A 73 16.16 14.70 3.14
C ARG A 73 16.41 13.50 4.03
N ASP A 74 15.38 12.70 4.39
CA ASP A 74 15.53 11.58 5.30
C ASP A 74 16.42 10.48 4.68
N PHE A 75 16.36 10.33 3.36
CA PHE A 75 17.24 9.43 2.60
C PHE A 75 18.65 9.99 2.41
N GLN A 76 18.79 11.33 2.32
CA GLN A 76 20.08 11.99 2.31
C GLN A 76 20.79 11.79 3.65
N GLU A 77 20.12 12.07 4.77
CA GLU A 77 20.63 11.84 6.12
C GLU A 77 21.03 10.35 6.32
N ALA A 78 20.17 9.42 5.89
CA ALA A 78 20.47 7.98 5.96
C ALA A 78 21.69 7.56 5.13
N CYS A 79 22.01 8.25 4.04
CA CYS A 79 23.21 8.06 3.24
C CYS A 79 24.46 8.64 3.96
N GLU A 80 24.35 9.85 4.49
CA GLU A 80 25.42 10.57 5.19
C GLU A 80 25.83 9.86 6.50
N ASP A 81 24.87 9.35 7.27
CA ASP A 81 25.10 8.60 8.52
C ASP A 81 25.96 7.35 8.32
N ARG A 82 26.07 6.87 7.10
CA ARG A 82 26.92 5.76 6.71
C ARG A 82 28.36 6.19 6.34
N GLY A 83 28.64 7.48 6.38
CA GLY A 83 29.91 8.05 5.93
C GLY A 83 30.07 8.01 4.41
N MET A 84 28.98 7.89 3.66
CA MET A 84 28.96 7.87 2.19
C MET A 84 28.94 9.31 1.65
N GLY A 85 29.14 9.45 0.35
CA GLY A 85 28.94 10.72 -0.35
C GLY A 85 27.47 11.15 -0.38
N GLY A 86 27.17 12.29 -0.99
CA GLY A 86 25.79 12.74 -1.14
C GLY A 86 24.94 11.70 -1.88
N LEU A 87 23.65 11.60 -1.54
CA LEU A 87 22.72 10.68 -2.16
C LEU A 87 22.52 11.00 -3.66
N ALA A 88 22.75 10.03 -4.54
CA ALA A 88 22.46 10.14 -5.96
C ALA A 88 21.01 9.75 -6.30
N TYR A 89 20.57 8.58 -5.88
CA TYR A 89 19.21 8.08 -6.08
C TYR A 89 18.91 6.87 -5.17
N VAL A 90 17.64 6.49 -5.09
CA VAL A 90 17.17 5.27 -4.43
C VAL A 90 16.27 4.45 -5.37
N ARG A 91 16.13 3.15 -5.08
CA ARG A 91 15.12 2.26 -5.63
C ARG A 91 14.39 1.59 -4.48
N PHE A 92 13.07 1.51 -4.60
CA PHE A 92 12.22 0.92 -3.56
C PHE A 92 11.81 -0.50 -3.95
N ASP A 93 11.77 -1.40 -2.96
CA ASP A 93 11.05 -2.65 -3.09
C ASP A 93 9.54 -2.39 -2.94
N THR A 94 8.71 -3.20 -3.59
CA THR A 94 7.26 -3.08 -3.45
C THR A 94 6.81 -3.73 -2.14
N PRO A 95 6.02 -3.03 -1.31
CA PRO A 95 5.43 -3.63 -0.11
C PRO A 95 4.42 -4.72 -0.49
N SER A 96 4.10 -5.60 0.46
CA SER A 96 2.98 -6.53 0.29
C SER A 96 1.67 -5.76 0.11
N SER A 97 0.83 -6.19 -0.84
CA SER A 97 -0.49 -5.60 -1.05
C SER A 97 -1.43 -5.72 0.16
N SER A 98 -1.13 -6.64 1.09
CA SER A 98 -1.83 -6.74 2.38
C SER A 98 -1.51 -5.61 3.35
N VAL A 99 -0.45 -4.87 3.11
CA VAL A 99 0.04 -3.76 3.95
C VAL A 99 -0.27 -2.41 3.32
N GLY A 100 -0.10 -2.27 2.02
CA GLY A 100 -0.30 -1.04 1.26
C GLY A 100 0.48 -1.03 -0.05
N ARG A 101 0.52 0.11 -0.70
CA ARG A 101 1.19 0.30 -2.00
C ARG A 101 2.00 1.59 -2.01
N LEU A 102 2.98 1.65 -2.92
CA LEU A 102 3.74 2.85 -3.22
C LEU A 102 3.33 3.40 -4.59
N TYR A 103 2.99 4.68 -4.62
CA TYR A 103 2.64 5.38 -5.86
C TYR A 103 3.59 6.55 -6.14
N PHE A 104 3.87 6.76 -7.40
CA PHE A 104 4.55 7.96 -7.89
C PHE A 104 3.50 9.01 -8.29
N GLN A 105 3.62 10.23 -7.75
CA GLN A 105 2.68 11.33 -7.97
C GLN A 105 1.22 10.91 -7.70
N TYR A 106 0.97 10.37 -6.52
CA TYR A 106 -0.36 9.93 -6.10
C TYR A 106 -1.40 11.04 -6.22
N GLN A 107 -2.48 10.78 -6.96
CA GLN A 107 -3.53 11.76 -7.28
C GLN A 107 -4.78 11.60 -6.41
N GLY A 108 -4.91 10.50 -5.72
CA GLY A 108 -6.10 10.19 -4.93
C GLY A 108 -6.66 8.81 -5.22
N VAL A 109 -7.67 8.44 -4.46
CA VAL A 109 -8.37 7.18 -4.62
C VAL A 109 -9.25 7.21 -5.87
N GLY A 110 -9.26 6.13 -6.65
CA GLY A 110 -10.03 6.05 -7.88
C GLY A 110 -9.41 6.79 -9.09
N GLU A 111 -8.27 7.45 -8.90
CA GLU A 111 -7.52 8.06 -9.98
C GLU A 111 -6.53 7.08 -10.61
N SER A 112 -6.12 7.36 -11.85
CA SER A 112 -5.11 6.56 -12.55
C SER A 112 -3.73 6.78 -11.94
N ASN A 113 -3.43 6.09 -10.84
CA ASN A 113 -2.18 6.21 -10.12
C ASN A 113 -1.08 5.32 -10.73
N THR A 114 0.15 5.85 -10.79
CA THR A 114 1.31 5.09 -11.26
C THR A 114 2.00 4.40 -10.09
N GLU A 115 1.95 3.08 -10.04
CA GLU A 115 2.62 2.29 -9.00
C GLU A 115 4.15 2.37 -9.16
N VAL A 116 4.85 2.49 -8.03
CA VAL A 116 6.32 2.49 -7.98
C VAL A 116 6.87 1.14 -8.48
N ARG A 117 7.85 1.20 -9.39
CA ARG A 117 8.52 0.01 -9.93
C ARG A 117 9.91 -0.14 -9.31
N MET A 118 10.28 -1.35 -8.93
CA MET A 118 11.59 -1.69 -8.33
C MET A 118 12.78 -1.30 -9.22
N THR A 119 12.59 -1.22 -10.54
CA THR A 119 13.63 -0.86 -11.52
C THR A 119 13.79 0.65 -11.71
N THR A 120 12.86 1.47 -11.20
CA THR A 120 12.89 2.93 -11.36
C THR A 120 13.77 3.58 -10.29
N SER A 121 14.65 4.47 -10.70
CA SER A 121 15.49 5.27 -9.81
C SER A 121 14.79 6.58 -9.47
N TYR A 122 14.72 6.91 -8.18
CA TYR A 122 14.10 8.12 -7.65
C TYR A 122 15.17 9.02 -7.02
N TYR A 123 15.14 10.31 -7.33
CA TYR A 123 16.20 11.26 -7.06
C TYR A 123 15.84 12.23 -5.93
N PRO A 124 16.82 12.75 -5.18
CA PRO A 124 16.55 13.71 -4.11
C PRO A 124 16.10 15.09 -4.60
N ALA A 125 16.55 15.54 -5.79
CA ALA A 125 16.36 16.92 -6.25
C ALA A 125 15.77 17.05 -7.65
N LYS A 126 15.38 15.97 -8.33
CA LYS A 126 14.77 16.01 -9.68
C LYS A 126 13.75 14.90 -9.85
N SER A 127 12.82 15.06 -10.79
CA SER A 127 11.84 14.01 -11.12
C SER A 127 12.49 12.87 -11.95
N PRO A 128 12.07 11.59 -11.74
CA PRO A 128 11.16 11.18 -10.70
C PRO A 128 11.79 11.33 -9.31
N GLY A 129 11.15 12.09 -8.44
CA GLY A 129 11.67 12.49 -7.13
C GLY A 129 11.23 11.56 -5.99
N ILE A 130 12.09 11.45 -4.98
CA ILE A 130 11.75 10.70 -3.74
C ILE A 130 10.53 11.32 -3.06
N SER A 131 10.42 12.66 -3.03
CA SER A 131 9.30 13.37 -2.42
C SER A 131 7.99 13.27 -3.21
N GLU A 132 8.02 12.69 -4.40
CA GLU A 132 6.85 12.40 -5.23
C GLU A 132 6.31 10.97 -4.96
N ILE A 133 6.95 10.22 -4.04
CA ILE A 133 6.53 8.88 -3.67
C ILE A 133 5.61 8.95 -2.45
N THR A 134 4.46 8.32 -2.58
CA THR A 134 3.44 8.22 -1.52
C THR A 134 3.17 6.75 -1.18
N PHE A 135 3.28 6.40 0.09
CA PHE A 135 2.78 5.15 0.62
C PHE A 135 1.29 5.30 0.95
N VAL A 136 0.48 4.43 0.38
CA VAL A 136 -0.96 4.34 0.65
C VAL A 136 -1.19 3.05 1.44
N PRO A 137 -1.49 3.15 2.75
CA PRO A 137 -1.79 1.98 3.55
C PRO A 137 -3.05 1.27 3.03
N LYS A 138 -3.08 -0.05 3.13
CA LYS A 138 -4.34 -0.77 2.92
C LYS A 138 -5.36 -0.34 3.98
N VAL A 139 -6.59 -0.10 3.55
CA VAL A 139 -7.66 0.31 4.45
C VAL A 139 -7.85 -0.73 5.55
N GLY A 140 -7.88 -0.26 6.81
CA GLY A 140 -7.96 -1.13 7.99
C GLY A 140 -6.66 -1.80 8.42
N TYR A 141 -5.55 -1.64 7.69
CA TYR A 141 -4.26 -2.14 8.14
C TYR A 141 -3.79 -1.40 9.39
N GLN A 142 -3.32 -2.17 10.37
CA GLN A 142 -2.70 -1.68 11.60
C GLN A 142 -1.40 -2.43 11.85
N GLY A 143 -0.37 -1.72 12.26
CA GLY A 143 0.94 -2.31 12.56
C GLY A 143 2.08 -1.55 11.90
N THR A 144 3.20 -2.22 11.71
CA THR A 144 4.39 -1.63 11.07
C THR A 144 4.55 -2.16 9.65
N ALA A 145 4.39 -1.28 8.68
CA ALA A 145 4.77 -1.54 7.31
C ALA A 145 6.30 -1.43 7.19
N SER A 146 6.94 -2.41 6.56
CA SER A 146 8.39 -2.42 6.34
C SER A 146 8.68 -2.49 4.85
N ILE A 147 9.37 -1.47 4.34
CA ILE A 147 9.71 -1.34 2.92
C ILE A 147 11.23 -1.25 2.81
N SER A 148 11.85 -2.17 2.10
CA SER A 148 13.29 -2.09 1.81
C SER A 148 13.55 -1.12 0.67
N TYR A 149 14.73 -0.51 0.68
CA TYR A 149 15.21 0.28 -0.44
C TYR A 149 16.73 0.10 -0.60
N THR A 150 17.20 0.32 -1.81
CA THR A 150 18.62 0.42 -2.11
C THR A 150 18.93 1.84 -2.53
N GLY A 151 19.95 2.44 -1.91
CA GLY A 151 20.44 3.78 -2.23
C GLY A 151 21.83 3.73 -2.85
N TRP A 152 22.14 4.73 -3.66
CA TRP A 152 23.47 4.93 -4.26
C TRP A 152 23.95 6.34 -3.97
N ASP A 153 25.21 6.47 -3.60
CA ASP A 153 25.84 7.77 -3.44
C ASP A 153 26.33 8.34 -4.79
N THR A 154 26.79 9.59 -4.78
CA THR A 154 27.34 10.28 -5.96
C THR A 154 28.63 9.66 -6.50
N LYS A 155 29.26 8.75 -5.76
CA LYS A 155 30.46 8.01 -6.16
C LYS A 155 30.11 6.61 -6.72
N GLY A 156 28.83 6.23 -6.69
CA GLY A 156 28.35 4.93 -7.17
C GLY A 156 28.37 3.81 -6.12
N ASN A 157 28.67 4.10 -4.87
CA ASN A 157 28.60 3.11 -3.79
C ASN A 157 27.15 2.83 -3.42
N GLU A 158 26.84 1.53 -3.23
CA GLU A 158 25.51 1.02 -2.89
C GLU A 158 25.36 0.83 -1.38
N TYR A 159 24.17 1.11 -0.85
CA TYR A 159 23.77 0.73 0.50
C TYR A 159 22.32 0.27 0.54
N ARG A 160 21.99 -0.54 1.53
CA ARG A 160 20.63 -0.98 1.79
C ARG A 160 20.05 -0.26 3.00
N GLY A 161 18.79 0.11 2.89
CA GLY A 161 18.03 0.71 3.95
C GLY A 161 16.63 0.12 4.06
N ARG A 162 15.93 0.53 5.10
CA ARG A 162 14.57 0.12 5.41
C ARG A 162 13.76 1.31 5.85
N ILE A 163 12.53 1.39 5.37
CA ILE A 163 11.53 2.33 5.86
C ILE A 163 10.60 1.55 6.77
N GLN A 164 10.37 2.03 7.98
CA GLN A 164 9.38 1.50 8.91
C GLN A 164 8.28 2.53 9.10
N ILE A 165 7.05 2.17 8.76
CA ILE A 165 5.89 3.05 8.85
C ILE A 165 4.94 2.48 9.89
N SER A 166 4.80 3.17 11.04
CA SER A 166 3.79 2.83 12.03
C SER A 166 2.41 3.30 11.55
N VAL A 167 1.54 2.36 11.22
CA VAL A 167 0.16 2.65 10.79
C VAL A 167 -0.76 2.42 11.97
N ARG A 168 -1.36 3.49 12.47
CA ARG A 168 -2.36 3.49 13.54
C ARG A 168 -3.58 4.24 13.04
N PRO A 169 -4.65 3.54 12.61
CA PRO A 169 -5.85 4.20 12.12
C PRO A 169 -6.37 5.22 13.13
N ALA A 170 -6.87 6.32 12.63
CA ALA A 170 -7.54 7.30 13.46
C ALA A 170 -8.73 6.65 14.17
N THR A 171 -8.87 6.89 15.46
CA THR A 171 -10.00 6.40 16.27
C THR A 171 -11.22 7.31 16.18
N ALA A 172 -11.05 8.50 15.60
CA ALA A 172 -12.12 9.49 15.41
C ALA A 172 -12.11 10.04 13.99
N SER A 173 -13.27 10.11 13.36
CA SER A 173 -13.43 10.77 12.06
C SER A 173 -13.24 12.28 12.21
N ARG A 174 -12.66 12.90 11.18
CA ARG A 174 -12.52 14.36 11.05
C ARG A 174 -13.81 15.05 10.67
N TYR A 175 -14.73 14.31 10.08
CA TYR A 175 -15.91 14.83 9.40
C TYR A 175 -17.21 14.46 10.09
N PHE A 176 -17.22 13.31 10.82
CA PHE A 176 -18.42 12.71 11.36
C PHE A 176 -18.24 12.34 12.82
N TRP A 177 -19.08 12.89 13.70
CA TRP A 177 -18.96 12.68 15.13
C TRP A 177 -19.56 11.35 15.62
N ASP A 178 -20.36 10.66 14.81
CA ASP A 178 -21.08 9.43 15.17
C ASP A 178 -20.31 8.14 14.84
N MET A 179 -18.99 8.27 14.61
CA MET A 179 -18.12 7.13 14.21
C MET A 179 -17.47 6.39 15.38
N SER A 180 -17.68 6.80 16.64
CA SER A 180 -16.97 6.31 17.83
C SER A 180 -17.09 4.79 18.07
N SER A 181 -18.20 4.15 17.65
CA SER A 181 -18.38 2.69 17.72
C SER A 181 -17.98 1.97 16.42
N PHE A 182 -17.45 2.71 15.45
CA PHE A 182 -17.07 2.23 14.12
C PHE A 182 -15.64 2.67 13.74
N GLU A 183 -14.74 2.69 14.73
CA GLU A 183 -13.34 3.12 14.54
C GLU A 183 -12.66 2.39 13.39
N TRP A 184 -12.98 1.09 13.18
CA TRP A 184 -12.48 0.28 12.08
C TRP A 184 -12.85 0.80 10.69
N ALA A 185 -13.94 1.58 10.56
CA ALA A 185 -14.39 2.15 9.29
C ALA A 185 -13.95 3.61 9.09
N VAL A 186 -13.43 4.26 10.13
CA VAL A 186 -13.04 5.69 10.08
C VAL A 186 -12.09 5.99 8.92
N PRO A 187 -10.99 5.23 8.68
CA PRO A 187 -10.09 5.53 7.58
C PRO A 187 -10.77 5.45 6.20
N ALA A 188 -11.68 4.48 6.04
CA ALA A 188 -12.42 4.30 4.80
C ALA A 188 -13.43 5.42 4.55
N VAL A 189 -14.18 5.77 5.59
CA VAL A 189 -15.22 6.83 5.51
C VAL A 189 -14.58 8.18 5.24
N ASP A 190 -13.52 8.54 5.97
CA ASP A 190 -12.82 9.80 5.78
C ASP A 190 -12.19 9.87 4.38
N LEU A 191 -11.55 8.79 3.92
CA LEU A 191 -10.97 8.69 2.58
C LEU A 191 -12.01 8.90 1.48
N LEU A 192 -13.16 8.22 1.57
CA LEU A 192 -14.23 8.34 0.58
C LEU A 192 -14.92 9.70 0.61
N TYR A 193 -15.01 10.32 1.79
CA TYR A 193 -15.55 11.67 1.93
C TYR A 193 -14.62 12.71 1.31
N GLU A 194 -13.31 12.63 1.55
CA GLU A 194 -12.30 13.50 0.95
C GLU A 194 -12.29 13.43 -0.58
N ASN A 195 -12.66 12.28 -1.14
CA ASN A 195 -12.75 12.06 -2.59
C ASN A 195 -14.17 12.26 -3.16
N GLY A 196 -15.11 12.78 -2.36
CA GLY A 196 -16.47 13.07 -2.81
C GLY A 196 -17.34 11.86 -3.13
N VAL A 197 -16.90 10.65 -2.75
CA VAL A 197 -17.64 9.40 -3.01
C VAL A 197 -18.80 9.21 -2.05
N VAL A 198 -18.60 9.57 -0.78
CA VAL A 198 -19.64 9.49 0.25
C VAL A 198 -19.93 10.86 0.85
N HIS A 199 -21.16 11.01 1.31
CA HIS A 199 -21.62 12.19 2.04
C HIS A 199 -22.26 11.77 3.37
N GLY A 200 -22.32 12.71 4.32
CA GLY A 200 -23.03 12.52 5.56
C GLY A 200 -24.55 12.48 5.37
N THR A 201 -25.25 12.09 6.43
CA THR A 201 -26.72 12.07 6.48
C THR A 201 -27.31 13.38 7.03
N GLY A 202 -26.47 14.37 7.29
CA GLY A 202 -26.80 15.68 7.82
C GLY A 202 -26.22 15.89 9.22
N ASN A 203 -26.15 17.14 9.66
CA ASN A 203 -25.69 17.55 10.99
C ASN A 203 -24.34 16.96 11.45
N GLY A 204 -23.41 16.69 10.50
CA GLY A 204 -22.12 16.08 10.82
C GLY A 204 -22.18 14.60 11.18
N THR A 205 -23.22 13.87 10.76
CA THR A 205 -23.37 12.43 10.97
C THR A 205 -23.13 11.67 9.66
N TYR A 206 -22.60 10.45 9.79
CA TYR A 206 -22.44 9.47 8.70
C TYR A 206 -23.51 8.38 8.74
N SER A 207 -24.06 8.12 9.92
CA SER A 207 -24.99 7.01 10.22
C SER A 207 -24.38 5.64 9.89
N PRO A 208 -23.18 5.28 10.44
CA PRO A 208 -22.40 4.13 10.04
C PRO A 208 -23.10 2.78 10.19
N GLY A 209 -23.96 2.64 11.21
CA GLY A 209 -24.72 1.43 11.50
C GLY A 209 -25.99 1.27 10.65
N GLN A 210 -26.40 2.28 9.89
CA GLN A 210 -27.58 2.21 9.05
C GLN A 210 -27.32 1.28 7.86
N GLN A 211 -28.29 0.43 7.52
CA GLN A 211 -28.24 -0.39 6.30
C GLN A 211 -28.30 0.52 5.08
N ILE A 212 -27.43 0.24 4.09
CA ILE A 212 -27.44 0.99 2.84
C ILE A 212 -28.53 0.45 1.90
N THR A 213 -29.23 1.36 1.23
CA THR A 213 -30.20 0.99 0.21
C THR A 213 -29.54 0.66 -1.12
N ARG A 214 -30.22 -0.08 -1.99
CA ARG A 214 -29.72 -0.40 -3.34
C ARG A 214 -29.52 0.84 -4.19
N GLY A 215 -30.42 1.83 -4.07
CA GLY A 215 -30.30 3.11 -4.77
C GLY A 215 -29.03 3.87 -4.35
N ASP A 216 -28.81 4.00 -3.05
CA ASP A 216 -27.61 4.66 -2.52
C ASP A 216 -26.33 3.93 -2.87
N TYR A 217 -26.34 2.58 -2.78
CA TYR A 217 -25.14 1.80 -3.10
C TYR A 217 -24.73 1.95 -4.56
N VAL A 218 -25.69 1.86 -5.50
CA VAL A 218 -25.39 2.07 -6.92
C VAL A 218 -24.95 3.50 -7.22
N LEU A 219 -25.53 4.50 -6.54
CA LEU A 219 -25.08 5.89 -6.65
C LEU A 219 -23.60 6.02 -6.23
N MET A 220 -23.23 5.46 -5.08
CA MET A 220 -21.86 5.51 -4.59
C MET A 220 -20.88 4.74 -5.47
N LEU A 221 -21.29 3.61 -6.06
CA LEU A 221 -20.49 2.88 -7.06
C LEU A 221 -20.20 3.75 -8.29
N CYS A 222 -21.25 4.39 -8.84
CA CYS A 222 -21.07 5.27 -10.00
C CYS A 222 -20.15 6.47 -9.69
N GLN A 223 -20.23 7.02 -8.50
CA GLN A 223 -19.34 8.10 -8.05
C GLN A 223 -17.90 7.60 -7.85
N ALA A 224 -17.73 6.46 -7.18
CA ALA A 224 -16.43 5.89 -6.85
C ALA A 224 -15.60 5.55 -8.09
N PHE A 225 -16.23 4.98 -9.11
CA PHE A 225 -15.59 4.57 -10.37
C PHE A 225 -15.87 5.55 -11.52
N GLN A 226 -16.38 6.74 -11.23
CA GLN A 226 -16.68 7.80 -12.22
C GLN A 226 -17.47 7.27 -13.44
N LEU A 227 -18.36 6.29 -13.20
CA LEU A 227 -19.08 5.61 -14.25
C LEU A 227 -20.11 6.53 -14.92
N SER A 228 -20.12 6.51 -16.24
CA SER A 228 -21.08 7.23 -17.04
C SER A 228 -21.71 6.32 -18.08
N GLY A 229 -22.99 6.50 -18.35
CA GLY A 229 -23.71 5.72 -19.35
C GLY A 229 -25.10 6.31 -19.60
N GLN A 230 -25.59 6.15 -20.81
CA GLN A 230 -26.96 6.55 -21.18
C GLN A 230 -27.84 5.32 -21.25
N GLY A 231 -28.60 5.03 -20.19
CA GLY A 231 -29.63 3.99 -20.19
C GLY A 231 -30.85 4.40 -21.00
N LYS A 232 -31.42 3.46 -21.75
CA LYS A 232 -32.59 3.73 -22.58
C LYS A 232 -33.93 3.56 -21.87
N ALA A 233 -33.98 2.79 -20.79
CA ALA A 233 -35.21 2.54 -20.04
C ALA A 233 -34.87 2.43 -18.55
N GLY A 234 -35.56 3.16 -17.72
CA GLY A 234 -35.46 2.99 -16.27
C GLY A 234 -36.37 1.86 -15.78
N PHE A 235 -36.19 1.47 -14.56
CA PHE A 235 -37.10 0.58 -13.85
C PHE A 235 -38.37 1.34 -13.47
N TRP A 236 -39.52 0.64 -13.44
CA TRP A 236 -40.83 1.26 -13.18
C TRP A 236 -40.92 1.89 -11.77
N ASP A 237 -40.13 1.38 -10.82
CA ASP A 237 -40.10 1.80 -9.44
C ASP A 237 -39.00 2.80 -9.13
N VAL A 238 -38.33 3.34 -10.16
CA VAL A 238 -37.29 4.38 -10.03
C VAL A 238 -37.83 5.69 -10.62
N PRO A 239 -38.29 6.63 -9.75
CA PRO A 239 -38.76 7.93 -10.23
C PRO A 239 -37.60 8.68 -10.93
N ARG A 240 -37.91 9.31 -12.08
CA ARG A 240 -36.88 10.00 -12.90
C ARG A 240 -36.25 11.20 -12.21
N ASP A 241 -36.93 11.77 -11.24
CA ASP A 241 -36.52 12.91 -10.43
C ASP A 241 -35.81 12.51 -9.11
N SER A 242 -35.69 11.20 -8.86
CA SER A 242 -34.93 10.74 -7.68
C SER A 242 -33.42 10.99 -7.86
N TYR A 243 -32.73 11.34 -6.77
CA TYR A 243 -31.30 11.67 -6.77
C TYR A 243 -30.41 10.51 -7.26
N TYR A 244 -30.86 9.27 -7.18
CA TYR A 244 -30.16 8.08 -7.65
C TYR A 244 -30.58 7.63 -9.06
N ALA A 245 -31.58 8.27 -9.68
CA ALA A 245 -32.15 7.79 -10.96
C ALA A 245 -31.08 7.66 -12.06
N GLN A 246 -30.25 8.69 -12.23
CA GLN A 246 -29.19 8.67 -13.24
C GLN A 246 -28.18 7.55 -12.99
N ALA A 247 -27.79 7.32 -11.74
CA ALA A 247 -26.85 6.26 -11.37
C ALA A 247 -27.46 4.86 -11.66
N VAL A 248 -28.73 4.65 -11.34
CA VAL A 248 -29.42 3.38 -11.62
C VAL A 248 -29.51 3.13 -13.14
N MET A 249 -29.83 4.16 -13.95
CA MET A 249 -29.83 4.04 -15.42
C MET A 249 -28.42 3.74 -15.96
N THR A 250 -27.39 4.39 -15.43
CA THR A 250 -26.00 4.10 -15.79
C THR A 250 -25.63 2.66 -15.45
N ALA A 251 -25.92 2.20 -14.24
CA ALA A 251 -25.64 0.84 -13.80
C ALA A 251 -26.38 -0.21 -14.65
N GLN A 252 -27.62 0.08 -15.08
CA GLN A 252 -28.36 -0.78 -16.00
C GLN A 252 -27.68 -0.81 -17.37
N ALA A 253 -27.30 0.35 -17.93
CA ALA A 253 -26.65 0.44 -19.24
C ALA A 253 -25.30 -0.31 -19.29
N LEU A 254 -24.55 -0.28 -18.18
CA LEU A 254 -23.26 -0.97 -18.03
C LEU A 254 -23.39 -2.44 -17.58
N GLY A 255 -24.62 -2.95 -17.41
CA GLY A 255 -24.87 -4.34 -17.00
C GLY A 255 -24.51 -4.64 -15.54
N ILE A 256 -24.31 -3.61 -14.72
CA ILE A 256 -24.04 -3.76 -13.28
C ILE A 256 -25.26 -4.34 -12.57
N THR A 257 -26.45 -3.89 -12.96
CA THR A 257 -27.73 -4.44 -12.48
C THR A 257 -28.70 -4.72 -13.63
N GLY A 258 -29.46 -5.81 -13.50
CA GLY A 258 -30.59 -6.14 -14.40
C GLY A 258 -31.96 -5.94 -13.73
N GLY A 259 -31.99 -5.54 -12.47
CA GLY A 259 -33.22 -5.49 -11.66
C GLY A 259 -33.69 -6.87 -11.21
N TYR A 260 -34.97 -6.94 -10.85
CA TYR A 260 -35.63 -8.15 -10.38
C TYR A 260 -36.57 -8.71 -11.44
N PRO A 261 -37.05 -9.98 -11.30
CA PRO A 261 -37.97 -10.59 -12.25
C PRO A 261 -39.32 -9.87 -12.40
N ASP A 262 -39.72 -9.07 -11.43
CA ASP A 262 -40.93 -8.23 -11.49
C ASP A 262 -40.73 -6.94 -12.32
N GLY A 263 -39.54 -6.74 -12.88
CA GLY A 263 -39.15 -5.57 -13.65
C GLY A 263 -38.81 -4.35 -12.83
N GLY A 264 -38.72 -4.46 -11.49
CA GLY A 264 -38.32 -3.39 -10.56
C GLY A 264 -36.84 -3.45 -10.24
N PHE A 265 -36.31 -2.35 -9.74
CA PHE A 265 -34.95 -2.23 -9.19
C PHE A 265 -34.92 -2.35 -7.66
N HIS A 266 -36.03 -2.01 -7.03
CA HIS A 266 -36.20 -1.94 -5.56
C HIS A 266 -35.20 -0.99 -4.88
N PRO A 267 -35.15 0.29 -5.26
CA PRO A 267 -34.12 1.23 -4.80
C PRO A 267 -34.08 1.42 -3.29
N GLY A 268 -35.20 1.30 -2.60
CA GLY A 268 -35.31 1.43 -1.14
C GLY A 268 -34.96 0.16 -0.34
N SER A 269 -34.76 -0.99 -1.02
CA SER A 269 -34.42 -2.23 -0.32
C SER A 269 -32.98 -2.23 0.16
N PRO A 270 -32.66 -2.83 1.33
CA PRO A 270 -31.29 -3.02 1.74
C PRO A 270 -30.51 -3.90 0.77
N VAL A 271 -29.21 -3.64 0.63
CA VAL A 271 -28.30 -4.48 -0.18
C VAL A 271 -27.72 -5.58 0.68
N THR A 272 -27.80 -6.83 0.21
CA THR A 272 -27.10 -7.94 0.86
C THR A 272 -25.61 -7.89 0.55
N ARG A 273 -24.80 -8.52 1.40
CA ARG A 273 -23.35 -8.55 1.23
C ARG A 273 -22.91 -9.24 -0.05
N GLN A 274 -23.60 -10.29 -0.47
CA GLN A 274 -23.36 -10.96 -1.74
C GLN A 274 -23.76 -10.10 -2.95
N ASP A 275 -24.89 -9.38 -2.88
CA ASP A 275 -25.30 -8.45 -3.95
C ASP A 275 -24.33 -7.30 -4.09
N ALA A 276 -23.85 -6.77 -2.96
CA ALA A 276 -22.83 -5.74 -2.93
C ALA A 276 -21.54 -6.18 -3.62
N ALA A 277 -21.10 -7.42 -3.39
CA ALA A 277 -19.93 -8.00 -4.07
C ALA A 277 -20.16 -8.11 -5.58
N VAL A 278 -21.34 -8.55 -6.02
CA VAL A 278 -21.69 -8.65 -7.44
C VAL A 278 -21.71 -7.28 -8.12
N PHE A 279 -22.34 -6.30 -7.51
CA PHE A 279 -22.39 -4.94 -8.07
C PHE A 279 -21.00 -4.31 -8.13
N LEU A 280 -20.21 -4.46 -7.08
CA LEU A 280 -18.86 -3.93 -7.03
C LEU A 280 -17.95 -4.58 -8.10
N MET A 281 -17.96 -5.91 -8.22
CA MET A 281 -17.19 -6.60 -9.26
C MET A 281 -17.55 -6.09 -10.66
N LYS A 282 -18.84 -5.95 -10.95
CA LYS A 282 -19.29 -5.46 -12.25
C LYS A 282 -18.96 -3.99 -12.48
N ALA A 283 -18.99 -3.16 -11.43
CA ALA A 283 -18.56 -1.77 -11.51
C ALA A 283 -17.07 -1.66 -11.83
N MET A 284 -16.22 -2.45 -11.16
CA MET A 284 -14.79 -2.53 -11.46
C MET A 284 -14.53 -3.00 -12.91
N GLN A 285 -15.29 -4.00 -13.40
CA GLN A 285 -15.17 -4.45 -14.77
C GLN A 285 -15.58 -3.36 -15.78
N ALA A 286 -16.63 -2.60 -15.46
CA ALA A 286 -17.07 -1.46 -16.27
C ALA A 286 -16.05 -0.32 -16.30
N ASP A 287 -15.26 -0.17 -15.24
CA ASP A 287 -14.12 0.74 -15.12
C ASP A 287 -12.85 0.22 -15.82
N GLY A 288 -12.89 -0.98 -16.42
CA GLY A 288 -11.79 -1.54 -17.20
C GLY A 288 -10.92 -2.57 -16.47
N TRP A 289 -11.27 -2.97 -15.25
CA TRP A 289 -10.53 -4.01 -14.52
C TRP A 289 -10.74 -5.39 -15.16
N SER A 290 -9.63 -6.09 -15.41
CA SER A 290 -9.64 -7.48 -15.87
C SER A 290 -9.68 -8.44 -14.69
N LEU A 291 -10.85 -8.60 -14.08
CA LEU A 291 -11.09 -9.52 -12.98
C LEU A 291 -11.43 -10.90 -13.53
N GLY A 292 -10.70 -11.93 -13.07
CA GLY A 292 -11.01 -13.33 -13.39
C GLY A 292 -12.29 -13.82 -12.70
N SER A 293 -12.54 -15.14 -12.75
CA SER A 293 -13.68 -15.77 -12.07
C SER A 293 -13.48 -15.92 -10.56
N GLY A 294 -12.28 -15.58 -10.06
CA GLY A 294 -11.89 -15.79 -8.67
C GLY A 294 -11.62 -17.25 -8.32
N ASN A 295 -10.87 -17.45 -7.23
CA ASN A 295 -10.62 -18.78 -6.70
C ASN A 295 -11.69 -19.15 -5.65
N GLU A 296 -12.73 -19.88 -6.07
CA GLU A 296 -13.84 -20.27 -5.20
C GLU A 296 -13.38 -21.13 -4.00
N GLN A 297 -12.24 -21.82 -4.08
CA GLN A 297 -11.70 -22.56 -2.95
C GLN A 297 -11.37 -21.66 -1.75
N MET A 298 -11.14 -20.36 -1.98
CA MET A 298 -10.95 -19.40 -0.90
C MET A 298 -12.20 -19.18 -0.06
N LEU A 299 -13.37 -19.52 -0.56
CA LEU A 299 -14.63 -19.42 0.17
C LEU A 299 -14.79 -20.55 1.20
N SER A 300 -14.15 -21.70 1.00
CA SER A 300 -14.27 -22.88 1.90
C SER A 300 -13.75 -22.63 3.33
N ARG A 301 -13.01 -21.54 3.55
CA ARG A 301 -12.59 -21.12 4.89
C ARG A 301 -13.73 -20.50 5.71
N PHE A 302 -14.87 -20.19 5.10
CA PHE A 302 -16.02 -19.59 5.77
C PHE A 302 -17.08 -20.65 6.08
N ARG A 303 -17.53 -20.73 7.33
CA ARG A 303 -18.48 -21.72 7.81
C ARG A 303 -19.85 -21.65 7.14
N ASP A 304 -20.20 -20.49 6.62
CA ASP A 304 -21.47 -20.17 5.96
C ASP A 304 -21.34 -20.09 4.44
N GLU A 305 -20.29 -20.67 3.86
CA GLU A 305 -20.06 -20.71 2.41
C GLU A 305 -21.28 -21.24 1.64
N SER A 306 -21.94 -22.27 2.16
CA SER A 306 -23.14 -22.88 1.54
C SER A 306 -24.33 -21.94 1.44
N SER A 307 -24.32 -20.83 2.18
CA SER A 307 -25.36 -19.77 2.12
C SER A 307 -25.13 -18.77 0.98
N ILE A 308 -24.00 -18.86 0.28
CA ILE A 308 -23.73 -18.00 -0.88
C ILE A 308 -24.55 -18.51 -2.06
N SER A 309 -25.37 -17.63 -2.65
CA SER A 309 -26.14 -17.97 -3.84
C SER A 309 -25.23 -18.19 -5.05
N ASP A 310 -25.61 -19.12 -5.94
CA ASP A 310 -24.79 -19.50 -7.10
C ASP A 310 -24.35 -18.30 -7.95
N TYR A 311 -25.26 -17.35 -8.21
CA TYR A 311 -24.97 -16.16 -9.01
C TYR A 311 -23.90 -15.24 -8.39
N ALA A 312 -23.66 -15.35 -7.08
CA ALA A 312 -22.74 -14.48 -6.34
C ALA A 312 -21.39 -15.15 -6.03
N ARG A 313 -21.26 -16.47 -6.21
CA ARG A 313 -20.06 -17.22 -5.79
C ARG A 313 -18.79 -16.66 -6.42
N SER A 314 -18.76 -16.48 -7.73
CA SER A 314 -17.62 -15.90 -8.45
C SER A 314 -17.26 -14.51 -7.93
N ALA A 315 -18.25 -13.61 -7.78
CA ALA A 315 -18.02 -12.27 -7.29
C ALA A 315 -17.49 -12.26 -5.84
N MET A 316 -18.07 -13.09 -4.97
CA MET A 316 -17.60 -13.23 -3.59
C MET A 316 -16.16 -13.76 -3.54
N ALA A 317 -15.83 -14.75 -4.40
CA ALA A 317 -14.47 -15.30 -4.48
C ALA A 317 -13.46 -14.24 -4.94
N VAL A 318 -13.78 -13.48 -5.98
CA VAL A 318 -12.96 -12.35 -6.46
C VAL A 318 -12.76 -11.32 -5.35
N MET A 319 -13.81 -10.87 -4.69
CA MET A 319 -13.71 -9.87 -3.63
C MET A 319 -12.90 -10.37 -2.42
N VAL A 320 -12.94 -11.67 -2.14
CA VAL A 320 -12.13 -12.28 -1.09
C VAL A 320 -10.66 -12.42 -1.52
N GLU A 321 -10.41 -12.82 -2.76
CA GLU A 321 -9.06 -12.99 -3.33
C GLU A 321 -8.29 -11.67 -3.35
N TYR A 322 -8.94 -10.60 -3.77
CA TYR A 322 -8.36 -9.25 -3.77
C TYR A 322 -8.40 -8.56 -2.40
N GLY A 323 -8.95 -9.25 -1.37
CA GLY A 323 -9.02 -8.71 0.00
C GLY A 323 -9.94 -7.51 0.16
N VAL A 324 -10.88 -7.32 -0.77
CA VAL A 324 -11.98 -6.34 -0.67
C VAL A 324 -12.99 -6.77 0.37
N LEU A 325 -13.26 -8.08 0.44
CA LEU A 325 -14.08 -8.71 1.46
C LEU A 325 -13.22 -9.56 2.41
N SER A 326 -13.51 -9.45 3.68
CA SER A 326 -12.99 -10.33 4.73
C SER A 326 -14.14 -10.92 5.53
N GLY A 327 -13.90 -12.08 6.15
CA GLY A 327 -14.84 -12.67 7.08
C GLY A 327 -14.82 -12.00 8.46
N THR A 328 -15.74 -12.43 9.30
CA THR A 328 -15.80 -12.08 10.72
C THR A 328 -14.84 -12.92 11.56
N ALA A 329 -14.68 -12.56 12.84
CA ALA A 329 -13.90 -13.36 13.79
C ALA A 329 -14.42 -14.82 13.93
N ASP A 330 -15.72 -15.06 13.69
CA ASP A 330 -16.35 -16.38 13.73
C ASP A 330 -16.16 -17.19 12.43
N GLN A 331 -15.30 -16.73 11.53
CA GLN A 331 -15.08 -17.33 10.22
C GLN A 331 -16.37 -17.43 9.38
N THR A 332 -17.20 -16.42 9.40
CA THR A 332 -18.36 -16.27 8.52
C THR A 332 -18.18 -15.11 7.55
N ILE A 333 -18.78 -15.21 6.37
CA ILE A 333 -18.79 -14.12 5.38
C ILE A 333 -20.15 -13.43 5.30
N SER A 334 -21.18 -14.01 5.90
CA SER A 334 -22.53 -13.48 6.04
C SER A 334 -23.15 -12.99 4.73
N PRO A 335 -23.26 -13.83 3.68
CA PRO A 335 -23.62 -13.39 2.32
C PRO A 335 -25.01 -12.78 2.23
N GLN A 336 -25.98 -13.28 3.00
CA GLN A 336 -27.38 -12.85 2.99
C GLN A 336 -27.65 -11.64 3.92
N LYS A 337 -26.69 -11.26 4.76
CA LYS A 337 -26.84 -10.12 5.66
C LYS A 337 -26.84 -8.81 4.87
N ALA A 338 -27.78 -7.92 5.17
CA ALA A 338 -27.76 -6.56 4.67
C ALA A 338 -26.50 -5.82 5.21
N ILE A 339 -25.77 -5.15 4.33
CA ILE A 339 -24.58 -4.39 4.72
C ILE A 339 -24.95 -3.02 5.26
N THR A 340 -24.13 -2.54 6.20
CA THR A 340 -24.22 -1.19 6.73
C THR A 340 -23.46 -0.20 5.86
N ARG A 341 -23.70 1.10 6.07
CA ARG A 341 -22.95 2.18 5.42
C ARG A 341 -21.46 2.11 5.75
N ALA A 342 -21.09 1.73 6.96
CA ALA A 342 -19.70 1.52 7.35
C ALA A 342 -19.06 0.32 6.60
N GLU A 343 -19.76 -0.82 6.53
CA GLU A 343 -19.30 -2.00 5.78
C GLU A 343 -19.13 -1.69 4.29
N MET A 344 -20.09 -0.97 3.70
CA MET A 344 -20.00 -0.50 2.32
C MET A 344 -18.77 0.39 2.09
N ALA A 345 -18.54 1.38 2.98
CA ALA A 345 -17.40 2.27 2.85
C ALA A 345 -16.07 1.51 2.84
N VAL A 346 -15.90 0.51 3.72
CA VAL A 346 -14.68 -0.31 3.74
C VAL A 346 -14.54 -1.15 2.47
N MET A 347 -15.64 -1.72 1.95
CA MET A 347 -15.60 -2.46 0.68
C MET A 347 -15.17 -1.57 -0.48
N LEU A 348 -15.76 -0.38 -0.62
CA LEU A 348 -15.41 0.58 -1.68
C LEU A 348 -13.96 1.08 -1.56
N ALA A 349 -13.57 1.49 -0.37
CA ALA A 349 -12.21 1.98 -0.14
C ALA A 349 -11.16 0.88 -0.41
N ASN A 350 -11.41 -0.37 0.00
CA ASN A 350 -10.53 -1.49 -0.33
C ASN A 350 -10.43 -1.74 -1.85
N ALA A 351 -11.55 -1.62 -2.58
CA ALA A 351 -11.55 -1.79 -4.03
C ALA A 351 -10.79 -0.66 -4.75
N LEU A 352 -10.97 0.58 -4.31
CA LEU A 352 -10.32 1.75 -4.89
C LEU A 352 -8.82 1.86 -4.57
N THR A 353 -8.32 1.10 -3.60
CA THR A 353 -6.91 1.07 -3.19
C THR A 353 -6.18 -0.21 -3.62
N LEU A 354 -6.80 -1.01 -4.54
CA LEU A 354 -6.16 -2.17 -5.20
C LEU A 354 -5.18 -1.70 -6.30
#